data_eed634db427bb99e2906ac5c89316bf1
#
_entry.id   eed634db427bb99e2906ac5c89316bf1
#
_cell.length_a   1.000
_cell.length_b   1.000
_cell.length_c   1.000
_cell.angle_alpha   90.00
_cell.angle_beta   90.00
_cell.angle_gamma   90.00
#
_symmetry.space_group_name_H-M   'P 1'
#
loop_
_entity.id
_entity.type
_entity.pdbx_description
1 polymer ?
#
loop_
_entity_poly.entity_id
_entity_poly.type
_entity_poly.pdbx_seq_one_letter_code
_entity_poly.pdbx_strand_id
1 'polypeptide(L)'
;MTSLIAGTTYRPLRSIARMITTPLVPRDFVDLIDPLRSPHNLRGRIDTVTSETADAATVRIRVGRGWLGHRAGQYVRVGVDVDGVRHWRTYSITSQPDSRHIAITVKAQTAGVVSTHLVRAAKTGALVHLDQAGGDFSLPTTRPDKVLFVTAGSGITPVMGMLRNHIGELTDVTVIHSARTTEDVIFGSELRALAQTGAIRLIERHTATAPRITTAELVALVPDWADRATWACGPIALLDDLESYWAQRGIAENLRTERFSMPAIVIGEGGPVTFTRSGATVDTGSATTLLEAGENAGVLMPSGCRMGVCFGCVLPLRNGTVRDVRNGELTVGAPDAGVLVQTCVSTAAGSCEIDI
;
A
#
# COMPACT_ATOMS: atom_id res chain seq x y z
N MET A 1 -9.38 -57.43 2.89
CA MET A 1 -10.13 -57.38 4.16
C MET A 1 -9.60 -56.22 4.98
N THR A 2 -10.55 -55.39 5.41
CA THR A 2 -10.43 -54.39 6.51
C THR A 2 -9.56 -53.15 6.25
N SER A 3 -10.01 -51.92 6.33
CA SER A 3 -11.15 -51.31 7.03
C SER A 3 -11.36 -49.86 6.52
N LEU A 4 -12.56 -49.59 6.07
CA LEU A 4 -13.18 -48.28 6.10
C LEU A 4 -13.60 -48.02 7.56
N ILE A 5 -13.26 -46.92 8.17
CA ILE A 5 -14.03 -46.14 9.16
C ILE A 5 -13.16 -44.99 9.69
N ALA A 6 -13.33 -43.76 9.21
CA ALA A 6 -13.13 -42.54 9.97
C ALA A 6 -13.63 -41.33 9.14
N GLY A 7 -14.90 -40.98 9.22
CA GLY A 7 -15.42 -39.83 8.47
C GLY A 7 -16.86 -39.39 8.82
N THR A 8 -17.43 -39.76 9.96
CA THR A 8 -18.88 -39.53 10.12
C THR A 8 -19.33 -38.87 11.43
N THR A 9 -18.45 -38.37 12.29
CA THR A 9 -18.89 -37.87 13.63
C THR A 9 -18.94 -36.37 13.82
N TYR A 10 -18.50 -35.58 12.84
CA TYR A 10 -18.44 -34.10 13.01
C TYR A 10 -19.61 -33.29 12.41
N ARG A 11 -20.48 -33.91 11.60
CA ARG A 11 -21.62 -33.21 10.97
C ARG A 11 -22.76 -32.83 11.93
N PRO A 12 -23.20 -33.66 12.87
CA PRO A 12 -24.33 -33.30 13.74
C PRO A 12 -24.01 -32.18 14.73
N LEU A 13 -22.82 -32.14 15.29
CA LEU A 13 -22.41 -31.08 16.22
C LEU A 13 -22.38 -29.68 15.59
N ARG A 14 -22.01 -29.59 14.31
CA ARG A 14 -22.06 -28.31 13.57
C ARG A 14 -23.48 -27.84 13.29
N SER A 15 -24.42 -28.75 13.06
CA SER A 15 -25.83 -28.41 12.84
C SER A 15 -26.52 -27.97 14.13
N ILE A 16 -26.24 -28.61 15.25
CA ILE A 16 -26.75 -28.21 16.57
C ILE A 16 -26.17 -26.86 16.98
N ALA A 17 -24.89 -26.65 16.81
CA ALA A 17 -24.25 -25.35 17.10
C ALA A 17 -24.86 -24.22 16.26
N ARG A 18 -25.15 -24.45 14.96
CA ARG A 18 -25.86 -23.48 14.12
C ARG A 18 -27.26 -23.15 14.60
N MET A 19 -27.99 -24.14 15.10
CA MET A 19 -29.38 -23.97 15.57
C MET A 19 -29.44 -23.09 16.84
N ILE A 20 -28.46 -23.21 17.71
CA ILE A 20 -28.37 -22.44 18.98
C ILE A 20 -27.90 -21.01 18.73
N THR A 21 -27.14 -20.76 17.65
CA THR A 21 -26.50 -19.46 17.37
C THR A 21 -27.24 -18.61 16.35
N THR A 22 -28.36 -19.10 15.77
CA THR A 22 -29.17 -18.32 14.81
C THR A 22 -29.72 -17.03 15.49
N PRO A 23 -29.59 -15.83 14.86
CA PRO A 23 -29.17 -15.55 13.48
C PRO A 23 -27.67 -15.53 13.24
N LEU A 24 -26.83 -15.55 14.26
CA LEU A 24 -25.36 -15.56 14.13
C LEU A 24 -24.86 -16.99 13.89
N VAL A 25 -23.80 -17.15 13.12
CA VAL A 25 -23.14 -18.45 12.99
C VAL A 25 -22.13 -18.66 14.12
N PRO A 26 -21.81 -19.91 14.53
CA PRO A 26 -20.87 -20.17 15.64
C PRO A 26 -19.54 -19.47 15.52
N ARG A 27 -19.12 -19.11 14.30
CA ARG A 27 -17.89 -18.37 14.01
C ARG A 27 -17.93 -16.93 14.51
N ASP A 28 -19.11 -16.28 14.45
CA ASP A 28 -19.28 -14.90 14.88
C ASP A 28 -19.05 -14.77 16.39
N PHE A 29 -19.40 -15.82 17.15
CA PHE A 29 -19.09 -15.88 18.59
C PHE A 29 -17.60 -16.06 18.88
N VAL A 30 -16.88 -16.81 18.04
CA VAL A 30 -15.41 -16.94 18.15
C VAL A 30 -14.74 -15.60 17.90
N ASP A 31 -15.24 -14.83 16.92
CA ASP A 31 -14.73 -13.48 16.60
C ASP A 31 -14.97 -12.48 17.71
N LEU A 32 -16.02 -12.64 18.54
CA LEU A 32 -16.27 -11.84 19.72
C LEU A 32 -15.28 -12.14 20.87
N ILE A 33 -14.88 -13.43 21.01
CA ILE A 33 -13.95 -13.86 22.07
C ILE A 33 -12.52 -13.60 21.70
N ASP A 34 -12.11 -13.91 20.47
CA ASP A 34 -10.76 -13.68 19.95
C ASP A 34 -10.80 -13.26 18.47
N PRO A 35 -10.82 -11.96 18.21
CA PRO A 35 -10.90 -11.42 16.86
C PRO A 35 -9.76 -11.84 15.91
N LEU A 36 -8.63 -12.33 16.45
CA LEU A 36 -7.49 -12.80 15.67
C LEU A 36 -7.63 -14.25 15.20
N ARG A 37 -8.66 -14.97 15.61
CA ARG A 37 -8.90 -16.35 15.20
C ARG A 37 -9.67 -16.50 13.90
N SER A 38 -10.35 -15.45 13.43
CA SER A 38 -11.14 -15.50 12.21
C SER A 38 -10.25 -15.68 10.98
N PRO A 39 -10.42 -16.75 10.19
CA PRO A 39 -9.66 -16.91 8.96
C PRO A 39 -10.24 -16.10 7.79
N HIS A 40 -11.48 -15.63 7.90
CA HIS A 40 -12.19 -14.92 6.84
C HIS A 40 -12.10 -13.38 6.97
N ASN A 41 -11.96 -12.90 8.20
CA ASN A 41 -11.77 -11.48 8.51
C ASN A 41 -10.38 -11.30 9.11
N LEU A 42 -9.38 -11.19 8.27
CA LEU A 42 -8.02 -11.02 8.75
C LEU A 42 -7.92 -9.72 9.53
N ARG A 43 -7.57 -9.84 10.78
CA ARG A 43 -7.38 -8.72 11.71
C ARG A 43 -6.00 -8.79 12.32
N GLY A 44 -5.55 -7.66 12.81
CA GLY A 44 -4.37 -7.54 13.63
C GLY A 44 -4.67 -6.78 14.91
N ARG A 45 -3.81 -6.92 15.89
CA ARG A 45 -3.83 -6.13 17.12
C ARG A 45 -2.53 -5.36 17.22
N ILE A 46 -2.62 -4.06 17.43
CA ILE A 46 -1.45 -3.21 17.65
C ILE A 46 -0.78 -3.62 18.95
N ASP A 47 0.47 -4.06 18.88
CA ASP A 47 1.27 -4.41 20.04
C ASP A 47 2.07 -3.21 20.57
N THR A 48 2.71 -2.46 19.66
CA THR A 48 3.46 -1.24 20.01
C THR A 48 3.36 -0.19 18.92
N VAL A 49 3.49 1.07 19.32
CA VAL A 49 3.68 2.22 18.44
C VAL A 49 4.95 2.93 18.91
N THR A 50 5.96 2.99 18.04
CA THR A 50 7.27 3.59 18.36
C THR A 50 7.51 4.78 17.43
N SER A 51 7.82 5.95 17.99
CA SER A 51 8.13 7.13 17.19
C SER A 51 9.45 6.94 16.44
N GLU A 52 9.47 7.27 15.18
CA GLU A 52 10.67 7.31 14.31
C GLU A 52 11.16 8.75 14.12
N THR A 53 10.22 9.65 13.84
CA THR A 53 10.46 11.10 13.70
C THR A 53 9.31 11.86 14.34
N ALA A 54 9.31 13.19 14.30
CA ALA A 54 8.22 14.02 14.83
C ALA A 54 6.86 13.72 14.16
N ASP A 55 6.85 13.19 12.94
CA ASP A 55 5.67 12.94 12.13
C ASP A 55 5.58 11.49 11.58
N ALA A 56 6.46 10.59 12.03
CA ALA A 56 6.43 9.19 11.62
C ALA A 56 6.56 8.24 12.81
N ALA A 57 5.87 7.09 12.71
CA ALA A 57 5.90 6.04 13.72
C ALA A 57 5.88 4.64 13.10
N THR A 58 6.58 3.71 13.73
CA THR A 58 6.50 2.29 13.46
C THR A 58 5.42 1.65 14.33
N VAL A 59 4.45 1.02 13.68
CA VAL A 59 3.35 0.29 14.31
C VAL A 59 3.60 -1.20 14.16
N ARG A 60 3.85 -1.89 15.26
CA ARG A 60 3.97 -3.35 15.31
C ARG A 60 2.59 -3.95 15.54
N ILE A 61 2.22 -4.90 14.68
CA ILE A 61 0.89 -5.50 14.65
C ILE A 61 1.04 -7.01 14.78
N ARG A 62 0.41 -7.58 15.80
CA ARG A 62 0.24 -9.03 15.91
C ARG A 62 -0.89 -9.45 14.99
N VAL A 63 -0.57 -10.28 14.00
CA VAL A 63 -1.51 -10.69 12.96
C VAL A 63 -2.36 -11.89 13.39
N GLY A 64 -3.57 -11.98 12.84
CA GLY A 64 -4.46 -13.11 13.07
C GLY A 64 -4.02 -14.38 12.33
N ARG A 65 -4.65 -15.51 12.67
CA ARG A 65 -4.30 -16.84 12.15
C ARG A 65 -4.44 -17.00 10.64
N GLY A 66 -5.18 -16.11 9.99
CA GLY A 66 -5.33 -16.12 8.52
C GLY A 66 -4.18 -15.50 7.76
N TRP A 67 -3.16 -14.94 8.43
CA TRP A 67 -2.00 -14.35 7.78
C TRP A 67 -1.12 -15.41 7.12
N LEU A 68 -0.83 -15.25 5.83
CA LEU A 68 -0.06 -16.21 5.02
C LEU A 68 1.44 -15.88 4.95
N GLY A 69 1.88 -14.81 5.63
CA GLY A 69 3.26 -14.34 5.55
C GLY A 69 3.45 -13.25 4.49
N HIS A 70 4.70 -12.78 4.35
CA HIS A 70 5.07 -11.78 3.37
C HIS A 70 6.51 -11.96 2.91
N ARG A 71 6.87 -11.30 1.81
CA ARG A 71 8.25 -11.12 1.34
C ARG A 71 8.68 -9.69 1.62
N ALA A 72 9.97 -9.48 1.85
CA ALA A 72 10.54 -8.16 2.03
C ALA A 72 10.28 -7.26 0.82
N GLY A 73 9.85 -6.03 1.08
CA GLY A 73 9.44 -5.06 0.06
C GLY A 73 7.94 -5.09 -0.28
N GLN A 74 7.19 -6.10 0.16
CA GLN A 74 5.74 -6.13 0.01
C GLN A 74 5.04 -5.14 0.94
N TYR A 75 3.81 -4.81 0.60
CA TYR A 75 2.90 -3.98 1.39
C TYR A 75 1.74 -4.79 1.97
N VAL A 76 1.06 -4.22 2.94
CA VAL A 76 -0.21 -4.68 3.49
C VAL A 76 -1.22 -3.54 3.46
N ARG A 77 -2.49 -3.85 3.17
CA ARG A 77 -3.58 -2.91 3.37
C ARG A 77 -4.06 -3.00 4.81
N VAL A 78 -4.16 -1.84 5.44
CA VAL A 78 -4.58 -1.69 6.83
C VAL A 78 -5.86 -0.88 6.89
N GLY A 79 -6.91 -1.47 7.46
CA GLY A 79 -8.18 -0.82 7.73
C GLY A 79 -8.24 -0.36 9.18
N VAL A 80 -8.51 0.91 9.40
CA VAL A 80 -8.63 1.53 10.72
C VAL A 80 -10.00 2.16 10.84
N ASP A 81 -10.68 1.93 11.95
CA ASP A 81 -11.97 2.56 12.23
C ASP A 81 -11.70 3.89 12.94
N VAL A 82 -12.08 5.00 12.29
CA VAL A 82 -11.97 6.37 12.81
C VAL A 82 -13.36 7.00 12.78
N ASP A 83 -13.85 7.48 13.91
CA ASP A 83 -15.18 8.09 14.05
C ASP A 83 -16.33 7.21 13.48
N GLY A 84 -16.21 5.89 13.67
CA GLY A 84 -17.21 4.93 13.20
C GLY A 84 -17.11 4.57 11.70
N VAL A 85 -16.17 5.15 10.98
CA VAL A 85 -15.94 4.88 9.55
C VAL A 85 -14.63 4.10 9.37
N ARG A 86 -14.68 3.03 8.55
CA ARG A 86 -13.50 2.25 8.23
C ARG A 86 -12.77 2.84 7.04
N HIS A 87 -11.53 3.26 7.28
CA HIS A 87 -10.63 3.78 6.27
C HIS A 87 -9.50 2.80 5.99
N TRP A 88 -9.23 2.51 4.72
CA TRP A 88 -8.17 1.62 4.29
C TRP A 88 -7.00 2.40 3.68
N ARG A 89 -5.76 2.02 4.05
CA ARG A 89 -4.54 2.53 3.41
C ARG A 89 -3.51 1.42 3.28
N THR A 90 -2.63 1.58 2.32
CA THR A 90 -1.54 0.64 2.02
C THR A 90 -0.25 1.13 2.63
N TYR A 91 0.49 0.21 3.27
CA TYR A 91 1.77 0.50 3.91
C TYR A 91 2.75 -0.63 3.62
N SER A 92 4.00 -0.28 3.27
CA SER A 92 5.07 -1.27 3.12
C SER A 92 5.36 -1.94 4.46
N ILE A 93 5.61 -3.25 4.42
CA ILE A 93 5.98 -4.02 5.59
C ILE A 93 7.47 -3.84 5.83
N THR A 94 7.84 -3.37 7.01
CA THR A 94 9.21 -3.01 7.37
C THR A 94 9.89 -4.04 8.29
N SER A 95 9.13 -5.03 8.78
CA SER A 95 9.65 -6.11 9.62
C SER A 95 10.24 -7.25 8.82
N GLN A 96 10.98 -8.10 9.54
CA GLN A 96 11.31 -9.42 9.04
C GLN A 96 10.06 -10.31 8.92
N PRO A 97 10.05 -11.31 8.02
CA PRO A 97 8.99 -12.30 7.99
C PRO A 97 8.86 -13.02 9.33
N ASP A 98 7.71 -12.86 9.96
CA ASP A 98 7.32 -13.53 11.20
C ASP A 98 5.87 -13.97 11.03
N SER A 99 5.55 -15.18 11.42
CA SER A 99 4.18 -15.71 11.35
C SER A 99 3.20 -15.03 12.30
N ARG A 100 3.66 -14.25 13.27
CA ARG A 100 2.84 -13.63 14.32
C ARG A 100 2.80 -12.11 14.27
N HIS A 101 3.80 -11.46 13.70
CA HIS A 101 3.92 -10.01 13.72
C HIS A 101 4.35 -9.46 12.37
N ILE A 102 3.81 -8.29 12.08
CA ILE A 102 4.33 -7.40 11.04
C ILE A 102 4.59 -6.03 11.65
N ALA A 103 5.45 -5.26 11.03
CA ALA A 103 5.60 -3.85 11.32
C ALA A 103 5.37 -3.04 10.06
N ILE A 104 4.66 -1.93 10.20
CA ILE A 104 4.53 -0.90 9.17
C ILE A 104 5.05 0.41 9.73
N THR A 105 5.68 1.23 8.91
CA THR A 105 6.11 2.56 9.33
C THR A 105 5.38 3.61 8.55
N VAL A 106 4.69 4.46 9.27
CA VAL A 106 3.72 5.41 8.75
C VAL A 106 4.21 6.82 8.99
N LYS A 107 4.21 7.65 7.94
CA LYS A 107 4.41 9.10 8.05
C LYS A 107 3.05 9.80 7.97
N ALA A 108 2.75 10.65 8.95
CA ALA A 108 1.52 11.44 8.97
C ALA A 108 1.48 12.38 7.76
N GLN A 109 0.38 12.34 7.02
CA GLN A 109 0.13 13.23 5.88
C GLN A 109 -0.78 14.36 6.32
N THR A 110 -0.57 15.57 5.80
CA THR A 110 -1.50 16.68 6.00
C THR A 110 -2.89 16.25 5.52
N ALA A 111 -3.90 16.39 6.37
CA ALA A 111 -5.28 15.92 6.15
C ALA A 111 -5.45 14.39 5.97
N GLY A 112 -4.41 13.59 6.22
CA GLY A 112 -4.49 12.13 6.13
C GLY A 112 -5.13 11.51 7.36
N VAL A 113 -6.39 11.07 7.30
CA VAL A 113 -7.12 10.49 8.43
C VAL A 113 -6.40 9.29 9.03
N VAL A 114 -6.11 8.27 8.23
CA VAL A 114 -5.48 7.01 8.72
C VAL A 114 -4.04 7.24 9.20
N SER A 115 -3.22 7.95 8.42
CA SER A 115 -1.83 8.18 8.77
C SER A 115 -1.69 9.00 10.06
N THR A 116 -2.51 10.03 10.22
CA THR A 116 -2.55 10.84 11.45
C THR A 116 -3.03 10.01 12.64
N HIS A 117 -4.07 9.19 12.46
CA HIS A 117 -4.57 8.30 13.51
C HIS A 117 -3.46 7.31 13.94
N LEU A 118 -2.80 6.62 13.00
CA LEU A 118 -1.78 5.62 13.32
C LEU A 118 -0.56 6.23 14.01
N VAL A 119 -0.16 7.45 13.65
CA VAL A 119 1.01 8.12 14.23
C VAL A 119 0.71 8.74 15.57
N ARG A 120 -0.50 9.32 15.79
CA ARG A 120 -0.79 10.17 16.94
C ARG A 120 -1.82 9.62 17.92
N ALA A 121 -2.73 8.75 17.46
CA ALA A 121 -3.89 8.31 18.25
C ALA A 121 -3.98 6.80 18.46
N ALA A 122 -3.26 6.01 17.66
CA ALA A 122 -3.31 4.55 17.78
C ALA A 122 -2.78 4.08 19.12
N LYS A 123 -3.51 3.14 19.74
CA LYS A 123 -3.20 2.61 21.08
C LYS A 123 -2.83 1.14 20.98
N THR A 124 -1.92 0.72 21.86
CA THR A 124 -1.67 -0.71 22.12
C THR A 124 -2.97 -1.43 22.48
N GLY A 125 -3.19 -2.58 21.89
CA GLY A 125 -4.41 -3.37 22.04
C GLY A 125 -5.50 -3.07 21.00
N ALA A 126 -5.43 -1.95 20.27
CA ALA A 126 -6.40 -1.61 19.24
C ALA A 126 -6.40 -2.66 18.11
N LEU A 127 -7.58 -2.95 17.58
CA LEU A 127 -7.75 -3.83 16.44
C LEU A 127 -7.63 -3.03 15.13
N VAL A 128 -7.00 -3.65 14.16
CA VAL A 128 -6.94 -3.18 12.78
C VAL A 128 -7.38 -4.30 11.84
N HIS A 129 -7.93 -3.94 10.71
CA HIS A 129 -8.25 -4.88 9.64
C HIS A 129 -7.06 -4.98 8.69
N LEU A 130 -6.81 -6.16 8.16
CA LEU A 130 -5.69 -6.43 7.28
C LEU A 130 -6.17 -7.17 6.05
N ASP A 131 -5.52 -6.91 4.91
CA ASP A 131 -5.50 -7.83 3.79
C ASP A 131 -4.23 -8.68 3.84
N GLN A 132 -4.08 -9.63 2.91
CA GLN A 132 -2.84 -10.34 2.73
C GLN A 132 -1.76 -9.41 2.15
N ALA A 133 -0.49 -9.77 2.34
CA ALA A 133 0.60 -9.05 1.72
C ALA A 133 0.51 -9.11 0.18
N GLY A 134 0.85 -8.01 -0.47
CA GLY A 134 0.86 -7.89 -1.91
C GLY A 134 2.02 -7.02 -2.40
N GLY A 135 2.17 -6.94 -3.73
CA GLY A 135 3.22 -6.14 -4.37
C GLY A 135 4.43 -6.95 -4.81
N ASP A 136 5.10 -6.42 -5.83
CA ASP A 136 6.25 -7.06 -6.47
C ASP A 136 7.55 -6.26 -6.32
N PHE A 137 7.53 -5.20 -5.52
CA PHE A 137 8.69 -4.38 -5.21
C PHE A 137 9.59 -5.10 -4.19
N SER A 138 10.23 -6.18 -4.64
CA SER A 138 11.08 -7.04 -3.82
C SER A 138 12.36 -7.41 -4.55
N LEU A 139 13.38 -7.83 -3.80
CA LEU A 139 14.61 -8.35 -4.39
C LEU A 139 14.33 -9.71 -5.07
N PRO A 140 14.96 -9.99 -6.21
CA PRO A 140 14.86 -11.29 -6.89
C PRO A 140 15.49 -12.39 -6.03
N THR A 141 15.12 -13.64 -6.28
CA THR A 141 15.65 -14.81 -5.54
C THR A 141 17.18 -14.92 -5.67
N THR A 142 17.71 -14.72 -6.88
CA THR A 142 19.16 -14.55 -7.09
C THR A 142 19.50 -13.09 -6.81
N ARG A 143 20.27 -12.83 -5.75
CA ARG A 143 20.64 -11.46 -5.36
C ARG A 143 21.57 -10.84 -6.39
N PRO A 144 21.34 -9.57 -6.78
CA PRO A 144 22.29 -8.84 -7.59
C PRO A 144 23.59 -8.58 -6.80
N ASP A 145 24.71 -8.61 -7.49
CA ASP A 145 26.02 -8.32 -6.87
C ASP A 145 26.13 -6.85 -6.41
N LYS A 146 25.49 -5.95 -7.17
CA LYS A 146 25.49 -4.52 -6.89
C LYS A 146 24.05 -4.00 -6.86
N VAL A 147 23.70 -3.34 -5.78
CA VAL A 147 22.36 -2.76 -5.56
C VAL A 147 22.44 -1.27 -5.30
N LEU A 148 21.52 -0.52 -5.91
CA LEU A 148 21.29 0.89 -5.64
C LEU A 148 19.85 1.10 -5.15
N PHE A 149 19.71 1.64 -3.96
CA PHE A 149 18.42 2.12 -3.47
C PHE A 149 18.35 3.64 -3.54
N VAL A 150 17.32 4.18 -4.19
CA VAL A 150 17.06 5.61 -4.29
C VAL A 150 15.73 5.92 -3.63
N THR A 151 15.76 6.65 -2.52
CA THR A 151 14.57 6.83 -1.70
C THR A 151 14.41 8.28 -1.24
N ALA A 152 13.16 8.69 -0.99
CA ALA A 152 12.87 9.96 -0.36
C ALA A 152 11.70 9.88 0.62
N GLY A 153 11.86 10.46 1.80
CA GLY A 153 10.86 10.47 2.87
C GLY A 153 10.41 9.06 3.26
N SER A 154 9.11 8.79 3.27
CA SER A 154 8.56 7.46 3.59
C SER A 154 8.89 6.38 2.55
N GLY A 155 9.42 6.73 1.37
CA GLY A 155 9.88 5.77 0.38
C GLY A 155 11.03 4.86 0.84
N ILE A 156 11.63 5.15 1.99
CA ILE A 156 12.61 4.26 2.63
C ILE A 156 11.97 2.98 3.19
N THR A 157 10.65 2.96 3.44
CA THR A 157 10.00 1.86 4.16
C THR A 157 10.11 0.50 3.46
N PRO A 158 9.83 0.33 2.16
CA PRO A 158 10.01 -0.96 1.50
C PRO A 158 11.49 -1.36 1.42
N VAL A 159 12.39 -0.41 1.25
CA VAL A 159 13.83 -0.63 1.21
C VAL A 159 14.33 -1.12 2.58
N MET A 160 13.85 -0.52 3.68
CA MET A 160 14.19 -1.00 5.01
C MET A 160 13.70 -2.43 5.25
N GLY A 161 12.51 -2.79 4.75
CA GLY A 161 12.05 -4.18 4.73
C GLY A 161 13.04 -5.10 4.02
N MET A 162 13.58 -4.71 2.86
CA MET A 162 14.58 -5.46 2.11
C MET A 162 15.91 -5.55 2.86
N LEU A 163 16.43 -4.45 3.38
CA LEU A 163 17.70 -4.41 4.12
C LEU A 163 17.65 -5.32 5.36
N ARG A 164 16.63 -5.19 6.20
CA ARG A 164 16.47 -6.01 7.41
C ARG A 164 16.44 -7.52 7.14
N ASN A 165 15.98 -7.90 5.97
CA ASN A 165 15.84 -9.32 5.61
C ASN A 165 17.01 -9.88 4.83
N HIS A 166 17.70 -9.05 4.05
CA HIS A 166 18.62 -9.53 3.04
C HIS A 166 20.01 -8.88 3.07
N ILE A 167 20.29 -7.97 4.02
CA ILE A 167 21.59 -7.28 4.04
C ILE A 167 22.78 -8.25 4.10
N GLY A 168 22.66 -9.36 4.79
CA GLY A 168 23.70 -10.39 4.85
C GLY A 168 23.89 -11.20 3.56
N GLU A 169 22.99 -11.05 2.58
CA GLU A 169 23.02 -11.71 1.28
C GLU A 169 23.48 -10.75 0.16
N LEU A 170 23.61 -9.45 0.46
CA LEU A 170 23.99 -8.39 -0.48
C LEU A 170 25.46 -8.01 -0.28
N THR A 171 26.21 -7.86 -1.37
CA THR A 171 27.65 -7.61 -1.34
C THR A 171 28.04 -6.16 -1.48
N ASP A 172 27.37 -5.43 -2.37
CA ASP A 172 27.66 -4.01 -2.64
C ASP A 172 26.33 -3.23 -2.69
N VAL A 173 26.02 -2.53 -1.61
CA VAL A 173 24.77 -1.79 -1.45
C VAL A 173 25.05 -0.31 -1.30
N THR A 174 24.50 0.49 -2.21
CA THR A 174 24.46 1.94 -2.06
C THR A 174 23.03 2.39 -1.79
N VAL A 175 22.83 3.19 -0.77
CA VAL A 175 21.53 3.82 -0.43
C VAL A 175 21.66 5.32 -0.56
N ILE A 176 20.88 5.92 -1.46
CA ILE A 176 20.68 7.37 -1.52
C ILE A 176 19.33 7.66 -0.90
N HIS A 177 19.32 8.43 0.18
CA HIS A 177 18.08 8.79 0.86
C HIS A 177 17.95 10.31 1.03
N SER A 178 16.81 10.85 0.62
CA SER A 178 16.47 12.26 0.78
C SER A 178 15.42 12.44 1.87
N ALA A 179 15.70 13.31 2.83
CA ALA A 179 14.76 13.77 3.84
C ALA A 179 14.84 15.29 3.96
N ARG A 180 13.96 15.92 4.71
CA ARG A 180 14.01 17.37 4.91
C ARG A 180 15.21 17.78 5.75
N THR A 181 15.38 17.13 6.90
CA THR A 181 16.52 17.32 7.83
C THR A 181 17.05 15.95 8.28
N THR A 182 18.11 15.94 9.07
CA THR A 182 18.67 14.72 9.68
C THR A 182 17.67 14.03 10.60
N GLU A 183 16.87 14.81 11.32
CA GLU A 183 15.87 14.33 12.29
C GLU A 183 14.63 13.77 11.58
N ASP A 184 14.37 14.15 10.33
CA ASP A 184 13.28 13.68 9.49
C ASP A 184 13.61 12.37 8.76
N VAL A 185 14.81 11.82 8.93
CA VAL A 185 15.22 10.54 8.33
C VAL A 185 14.59 9.40 9.10
N ILE A 186 13.55 8.80 8.51
CA ILE A 186 12.92 7.58 9.03
C ILE A 186 13.98 6.46 9.05
N PHE A 187 14.13 5.76 10.17
CA PHE A 187 15.20 4.76 10.40
C PHE A 187 16.62 5.32 10.33
N GLY A 188 16.82 6.62 10.52
CA GLY A 188 18.12 7.27 10.37
C GLY A 188 19.22 6.63 11.22
N SER A 189 18.94 6.28 12.47
CA SER A 189 19.88 5.59 13.37
C SER A 189 20.30 4.22 12.82
N GLU A 190 19.36 3.44 12.30
CA GLU A 190 19.61 2.10 11.76
C GLU A 190 20.40 2.17 10.44
N LEU A 191 20.03 3.09 9.54
CA LEU A 191 20.76 3.31 8.28
C LEU A 191 22.22 3.72 8.52
N ARG A 192 22.45 4.64 9.46
CA ARG A 192 23.81 5.09 9.81
C ARG A 192 24.61 3.99 10.50
N ALA A 193 23.97 3.15 11.33
CA ALA A 193 24.63 1.97 11.92
C ALA A 193 25.07 0.97 10.83
N LEU A 194 24.21 0.70 9.84
CA LEU A 194 24.55 -0.14 8.69
C LEU A 194 25.73 0.44 7.88
N ALA A 195 25.76 1.76 7.73
CA ALA A 195 26.87 2.44 7.05
C ALA A 195 28.18 2.39 7.86
N GLN A 196 28.11 2.54 9.18
CA GLN A 196 29.27 2.46 10.08
C GLN A 196 29.91 1.05 10.08
N THR A 197 29.09 -0.01 9.93
CA THR A 197 29.61 -1.38 9.79
C THR A 197 30.13 -1.70 8.40
N GLY A 198 29.99 -0.78 7.43
CA GLY A 198 30.34 -1.02 6.03
C GLY A 198 29.37 -1.92 5.27
N ALA A 199 28.22 -2.27 5.87
CA ALA A 199 27.21 -3.08 5.20
C ALA A 199 26.50 -2.34 4.05
N ILE A 200 26.43 -1.01 4.12
CA ILE A 200 25.92 -0.14 3.05
C ILE A 200 26.79 1.07 2.89
N ARG A 201 26.81 1.64 1.67
CA ARG A 201 27.24 3.01 1.43
C ARG A 201 26.02 3.92 1.51
N LEU A 202 25.91 4.75 2.54
CA LEU A 202 24.79 5.69 2.74
C LEU A 202 25.13 7.07 2.25
N ILE A 203 24.28 7.65 1.41
CA ILE A 203 24.34 9.04 0.94
C ILE A 203 23.04 9.73 1.36
N GLU A 204 23.11 10.59 2.36
CA GLU A 204 21.96 11.38 2.81
C GLU A 204 21.91 12.73 2.09
N ARG A 205 20.70 13.13 1.67
CA ARG A 205 20.39 14.45 1.13
C ARG A 205 19.38 15.15 2.02
N HIS A 206 19.76 16.26 2.61
CA HIS A 206 18.89 17.08 3.45
C HIS A 206 18.36 18.29 2.67
N THR A 207 17.06 18.24 2.31
CA THR A 207 16.45 19.23 1.41
C THR A 207 16.13 20.59 2.06
N ALA A 208 16.31 20.71 3.38
CA ALA A 208 16.26 22.00 4.07
C ALA A 208 17.51 22.86 3.79
N THR A 209 18.65 22.23 3.45
CA THR A 209 19.94 22.91 3.26
C THR A 209 20.53 22.74 1.87
N ALA A 210 20.00 21.80 1.07
CA ALA A 210 20.47 21.52 -0.29
C ALA A 210 19.26 21.28 -1.22
N PRO A 211 19.36 21.53 -2.52
CA PRO A 211 18.31 21.21 -3.47
C PRO A 211 18.04 19.70 -3.51
N ARG A 212 16.86 19.31 -4.03
CA ARG A 212 16.53 17.92 -4.29
C ARG A 212 17.56 17.30 -5.23
N ILE A 213 17.89 16.04 -4.98
CA ILE A 213 18.84 15.32 -5.83
C ILE A 213 18.28 15.20 -7.25
N THR A 214 19.14 15.52 -8.23
CA THR A 214 18.86 15.33 -9.65
C THR A 214 19.47 14.02 -10.14
N THR A 215 18.98 13.51 -11.26
CA THR A 215 19.55 12.32 -11.91
C THR A 215 21.02 12.51 -12.27
N ALA A 216 21.40 13.70 -12.77
CA ALA A 216 22.78 14.03 -13.08
C ALA A 216 23.70 13.97 -11.85
N GLU A 217 23.23 14.46 -10.71
CA GLU A 217 23.97 14.42 -9.44
C GLU A 217 24.06 12.99 -8.90
N LEU A 218 22.98 12.21 -9.00
CA LEU A 218 22.96 10.78 -8.62
C LEU A 218 24.04 10.01 -9.39
N VAL A 219 24.11 10.19 -10.69
CA VAL A 219 25.11 9.56 -11.58
C VAL A 219 26.53 9.95 -11.18
N ALA A 220 26.77 11.22 -10.82
CA ALA A 220 28.07 11.66 -10.33
C ALA A 220 28.44 11.04 -8.98
N LEU A 221 27.47 10.87 -8.08
CA LEU A 221 27.67 10.25 -6.77
C LEU A 221 27.87 8.73 -6.84
N VAL A 222 27.30 8.06 -7.84
CA VAL A 222 27.39 6.60 -8.04
C VAL A 222 27.85 6.35 -9.48
N PRO A 223 29.13 6.46 -9.82
CA PRO A 223 29.62 6.36 -11.19
C PRO A 223 29.31 5.04 -11.90
N ASP A 224 29.15 3.94 -11.13
CA ASP A 224 28.80 2.62 -11.64
C ASP A 224 27.28 2.31 -11.56
N TRP A 225 26.45 3.35 -11.49
CA TRP A 225 24.99 3.25 -11.36
C TRP A 225 24.34 2.36 -12.44
N ALA A 226 24.88 2.36 -13.67
CA ALA A 226 24.34 1.57 -14.78
C ALA A 226 24.51 0.05 -14.60
N ASP A 227 25.53 -0.36 -13.84
CA ASP A 227 25.80 -1.77 -13.52
C ASP A 227 25.02 -2.25 -12.28
N ARG A 228 24.27 -1.37 -11.62
CA ARG A 228 23.54 -1.66 -10.40
C ARG A 228 22.08 -1.99 -10.67
N ALA A 229 21.58 -3.05 -10.09
CA ALA A 229 20.14 -3.25 -10.00
C ALA A 229 19.56 -2.21 -9.04
N THR A 230 18.60 -1.39 -9.53
CA THR A 230 18.12 -0.21 -8.82
C THR A 230 16.67 -0.36 -8.37
N TRP A 231 16.40 0.00 -7.12
CA TRP A 231 15.05 0.14 -6.57
C TRP A 231 14.84 1.57 -6.12
N ALA A 232 13.79 2.20 -6.60
CA ALA A 232 13.47 3.58 -6.25
C ALA A 232 12.05 3.72 -5.69
N CYS A 233 11.92 4.47 -4.58
CA CYS A 233 10.63 4.81 -3.99
C CYS A 233 10.67 6.21 -3.38
N GLY A 234 9.74 7.08 -3.81
CA GLY A 234 9.71 8.47 -3.39
C GLY A 234 8.68 9.30 -4.13
N PRO A 235 8.84 10.61 -4.16
CA PRO A 235 7.96 11.51 -4.92
C PRO A 235 7.92 11.18 -6.40
N ILE A 236 6.76 11.38 -7.01
CA ILE A 236 6.49 11.06 -8.42
C ILE A 236 7.54 11.68 -9.35
N ALA A 237 7.83 12.96 -9.20
CA ALA A 237 8.81 13.65 -10.06
C ALA A 237 10.20 12.99 -10.03
N LEU A 238 10.66 12.50 -8.86
CA LEU A 238 11.92 11.76 -8.76
C LEU A 238 11.86 10.45 -9.55
N LEU A 239 10.76 9.72 -9.42
CA LEU A 239 10.59 8.43 -10.09
C LEU A 239 10.48 8.60 -11.61
N ASP A 240 9.73 9.61 -12.07
CA ASP A 240 9.59 9.93 -13.50
C ASP A 240 10.93 10.31 -14.12
N ASP A 241 11.74 11.12 -13.42
CA ASP A 241 13.09 11.51 -13.86
C ASP A 241 14.01 10.28 -13.98
N LEU A 242 13.98 9.39 -12.97
CA LEU A 242 14.76 8.15 -12.98
C LEU A 242 14.32 7.21 -14.10
N GLU A 243 13.03 6.94 -14.24
CA GLU A 243 12.48 6.07 -15.29
C GLU A 243 12.85 6.59 -16.68
N SER A 244 12.68 7.90 -16.92
CA SER A 244 13.04 8.54 -18.18
C SER A 244 14.52 8.41 -18.47
N TYR A 245 15.38 8.60 -17.48
CA TYR A 245 16.83 8.55 -17.65
C TYR A 245 17.33 7.12 -17.92
N TRP A 246 16.84 6.11 -17.18
CA TRP A 246 17.17 4.69 -17.41
C TRP A 246 16.71 4.23 -18.81
N ALA A 247 15.49 4.63 -19.20
CA ALA A 247 14.95 4.31 -20.53
C ALA A 247 15.79 4.93 -21.66
N GLN A 248 16.21 6.20 -21.55
CA GLN A 248 17.08 6.85 -22.53
C GLN A 248 18.43 6.16 -22.70
N ARG A 249 18.90 5.44 -21.69
CA ARG A 249 20.15 4.67 -21.72
C ARG A 249 19.99 3.22 -22.11
N GLY A 250 18.74 2.77 -22.38
CA GLY A 250 18.43 1.41 -22.81
C GLY A 250 18.56 0.34 -21.70
N ILE A 251 18.47 0.74 -20.43
CA ILE A 251 18.60 -0.13 -19.26
C ILE A 251 17.40 -0.01 -18.29
N ALA A 252 16.21 0.24 -18.84
CA ALA A 252 15.00 0.41 -18.04
C ALA A 252 14.70 -0.81 -17.14
N GLU A 253 15.09 -2.01 -17.55
CA GLU A 253 14.94 -3.26 -16.81
C GLU A 253 15.76 -3.31 -15.51
N ASN A 254 16.81 -2.50 -15.40
CA ASN A 254 17.62 -2.40 -14.18
C ASN A 254 16.96 -1.55 -13.09
N LEU A 255 15.88 -0.81 -13.42
CA LEU A 255 15.17 0.05 -12.48
C LEU A 255 13.79 -0.56 -12.13
N ARG A 256 13.51 -0.65 -10.85
CA ARG A 256 12.19 -0.95 -10.29
C ARG A 256 11.74 0.22 -9.44
N THR A 257 10.50 0.68 -9.65
CA THR A 257 9.93 1.79 -8.91
C THR A 257 8.70 1.37 -8.13
N GLU A 258 8.50 1.96 -6.95
CA GLU A 258 7.26 1.86 -6.18
C GLU A 258 6.71 3.25 -5.88
N ARG A 259 5.44 3.48 -6.20
CA ARG A 259 4.77 4.77 -6.07
C ARG A 259 3.75 4.72 -4.94
N PHE A 260 3.92 5.58 -3.93
CA PHE A 260 2.98 5.69 -2.80
C PHE A 260 1.86 6.70 -3.04
N SER A 261 2.00 7.52 -4.04
CA SER A 261 1.02 8.52 -4.47
C SER A 261 0.64 8.26 -5.91
N MET A 262 -0.58 8.59 -6.25
CA MET A 262 -0.95 8.65 -7.67
C MET A 262 -0.13 9.73 -8.37
N PRO A 263 0.19 9.57 -9.67
CA PRO A 263 0.67 10.66 -10.52
C PRO A 263 -0.20 11.89 -10.33
N ALA A 264 0.36 13.06 -10.59
CA ALA A 264 -0.45 14.29 -10.60
C ALA A 264 -1.70 14.05 -11.43
N ILE A 265 -2.87 14.29 -10.83
CA ILE A 265 -4.16 14.03 -11.45
C ILE A 265 -4.17 14.72 -12.81
N VAL A 266 -4.26 13.96 -13.88
CA VAL A 266 -4.64 14.52 -15.17
C VAL A 266 -6.08 14.99 -15.00
N ILE A 267 -6.26 16.31 -14.94
CA ILE A 267 -7.54 16.92 -14.67
C ILE A 267 -8.53 16.45 -15.73
N GLY A 268 -9.61 15.80 -15.31
CA GLY A 268 -10.73 15.42 -16.17
C GLY A 268 -11.55 16.63 -16.57
N GLU A 269 -12.63 16.39 -17.29
CA GLU A 269 -13.56 17.46 -17.67
C GLU A 269 -14.63 17.69 -16.59
N GLY A 270 -14.79 16.72 -15.70
CA GLY A 270 -15.90 16.68 -14.76
C GLY A 270 -17.21 16.30 -15.44
N GLY A 271 -18.30 16.40 -14.73
CA GLY A 271 -19.65 16.19 -15.22
C GLY A 271 -20.54 15.37 -14.29
N PRO A 272 -21.80 15.16 -14.64
CA PRO A 272 -22.74 14.41 -13.83
C PRO A 272 -22.40 12.91 -13.85
N VAL A 273 -22.29 12.33 -12.65
CA VAL A 273 -22.09 10.89 -12.42
C VAL A 273 -23.36 10.31 -11.82
N THR A 274 -23.96 9.33 -12.49
CA THR A 274 -25.15 8.63 -12.02
C THR A 274 -24.75 7.24 -11.52
N PHE A 275 -25.13 6.90 -10.30
CA PHE A 275 -24.99 5.59 -9.69
C PHE A 275 -26.31 4.84 -9.88
N THR A 276 -26.33 3.90 -10.82
CA THR A 276 -27.57 3.40 -11.42
C THR A 276 -28.49 2.64 -10.45
N ARG A 277 -27.94 1.90 -9.48
CA ARG A 277 -28.76 1.14 -8.51
C ARG A 277 -29.27 1.98 -7.36
N SER A 278 -28.46 2.95 -6.91
CA SER A 278 -28.89 3.87 -5.87
C SER A 278 -29.77 5.01 -6.40
N GLY A 279 -29.73 5.28 -7.70
CA GLY A 279 -30.39 6.41 -8.35
C GLY A 279 -29.78 7.77 -8.04
N ALA A 280 -28.67 7.81 -7.31
CA ALA A 280 -27.98 9.06 -6.96
C ALA A 280 -27.27 9.63 -8.19
N THR A 281 -27.41 10.94 -8.42
CA THR A 281 -26.66 11.68 -9.44
C THR A 281 -25.95 12.84 -8.77
N VAL A 282 -24.66 13.00 -9.06
CA VAL A 282 -23.80 14.03 -8.49
C VAL A 282 -23.03 14.71 -9.61
N ASP A 283 -23.04 16.03 -9.62
CA ASP A 283 -22.17 16.79 -10.50
C ASP A 283 -20.75 16.85 -9.90
N THR A 284 -19.77 16.39 -10.65
CA THR A 284 -18.39 16.25 -10.18
C THR A 284 -17.47 17.26 -10.84
N GLY A 285 -16.59 17.83 -10.03
CA GLY A 285 -15.48 18.62 -10.55
C GLY A 285 -14.44 17.75 -11.27
N SER A 286 -13.64 18.41 -12.07
CA SER A 286 -12.60 17.78 -12.91
C SER A 286 -11.54 16.96 -12.15
N ALA A 287 -11.34 17.19 -10.85
CA ALA A 287 -10.37 16.50 -10.00
C ALA A 287 -11.00 15.46 -9.05
N THR A 288 -12.35 15.36 -9.01
CA THR A 288 -13.06 14.45 -8.10
C THR A 288 -13.12 13.06 -8.72
N THR A 289 -12.59 12.07 -8.02
CA THR A 289 -12.67 10.68 -8.48
C THR A 289 -14.10 10.14 -8.36
N LEU A 290 -14.45 9.14 -9.19
CA LEU A 290 -15.77 8.50 -9.13
C LEU A 290 -16.04 7.87 -7.77
N LEU A 291 -14.99 7.37 -7.09
CA LEU A 291 -15.08 6.84 -5.73
C LEU A 291 -15.50 7.94 -4.74
N GLU A 292 -14.81 9.08 -4.77
CA GLU A 292 -15.11 10.22 -3.90
C GLU A 292 -16.50 10.81 -4.20
N ALA A 293 -16.88 10.87 -5.47
CA ALA A 293 -18.20 11.32 -5.89
C ALA A 293 -19.32 10.46 -5.29
N GLY A 294 -19.16 9.12 -5.37
CA GLY A 294 -20.14 8.20 -4.79
C GLY A 294 -20.17 8.26 -3.26
N GLU A 295 -19.03 8.33 -2.60
CA GLU A 295 -18.96 8.48 -1.14
C GLU A 295 -19.62 9.79 -0.68
N ASN A 296 -19.35 10.91 -1.35
CA ASN A 296 -19.97 12.20 -1.05
C ASN A 296 -21.48 12.20 -1.28
N ALA A 297 -21.97 11.37 -2.21
CA ALA A 297 -23.40 11.17 -2.45
C ALA A 297 -24.07 10.21 -1.46
N GLY A 298 -23.30 9.64 -0.52
CA GLY A 298 -23.81 8.63 0.43
C GLY A 298 -24.01 7.24 -0.18
N VAL A 299 -23.47 6.98 -1.37
CA VAL A 299 -23.47 5.66 -2.00
C VAL A 299 -22.41 4.79 -1.33
N LEU A 300 -22.76 3.56 -0.97
CA LEU A 300 -21.81 2.61 -0.38
C LEU A 300 -20.86 2.08 -1.46
N MET A 301 -19.77 2.79 -1.69
CA MET A 301 -18.78 2.49 -2.72
C MET A 301 -17.81 1.39 -2.26
N PRO A 302 -17.57 0.34 -3.09
CA PRO A 302 -16.47 -0.57 -2.83
C PRO A 302 -15.16 0.22 -2.95
N SER A 303 -14.30 0.10 -1.95
CA SER A 303 -13.03 0.82 -1.93
C SER A 303 -11.89 -0.05 -1.42
N GLY A 304 -10.68 0.35 -1.76
CA GLY A 304 -9.48 -0.36 -1.36
C GLY A 304 -8.31 0.59 -1.09
N CYS A 305 -7.19 0.39 -1.78
CA CYS A 305 -5.96 1.18 -1.61
C CYS A 305 -6.12 2.65 -1.97
N ARG A 306 -7.11 3.00 -2.79
CA ARG A 306 -7.38 4.34 -3.36
C ARG A 306 -6.24 4.88 -4.24
N MET A 307 -5.39 3.99 -4.74
CA MET A 307 -4.21 4.31 -5.57
C MET A 307 -4.18 3.53 -6.89
N GLY A 308 -5.25 2.81 -7.23
CA GLY A 308 -5.35 2.08 -8.47
C GLY A 308 -4.56 0.75 -8.55
N VAL A 309 -4.04 0.22 -7.43
CA VAL A 309 -3.20 -0.99 -7.44
C VAL A 309 -3.90 -2.26 -6.94
N CYS A 310 -4.98 -2.15 -6.16
CA CYS A 310 -5.60 -3.31 -5.51
C CYS A 310 -6.89 -3.82 -6.18
N PHE A 311 -7.40 -3.11 -7.17
CA PHE A 311 -8.66 -3.41 -7.88
C PHE A 311 -9.91 -3.52 -6.98
N GLY A 312 -9.83 -3.13 -5.71
CA GLY A 312 -10.96 -3.22 -4.76
C GLY A 312 -12.08 -2.21 -5.01
N CYS A 313 -11.91 -1.27 -5.94
CA CYS A 313 -12.89 -0.25 -6.30
C CYS A 313 -13.41 -0.41 -7.74
N VAL A 314 -13.24 -1.59 -8.33
CA VAL A 314 -13.65 -1.82 -9.73
C VAL A 314 -15.16 -1.92 -9.83
N LEU A 315 -15.75 -1.11 -10.71
CA LEU A 315 -17.17 -1.10 -11.02
C LEU A 315 -17.39 -1.01 -12.54
N PRO A 316 -18.55 -1.48 -13.05
CA PRO A 316 -18.90 -1.34 -14.46
C PRO A 316 -19.30 0.11 -14.79
N LEU A 317 -18.67 0.69 -15.80
CA LEU A 317 -19.10 1.92 -16.48
C LEU A 317 -20.12 1.52 -17.57
N ARG A 318 -21.38 1.86 -17.37
CA ARG A 318 -22.48 1.52 -18.29
C ARG A 318 -22.57 2.48 -19.45
N ASN A 319 -22.38 3.75 -19.19
CA ASN A 319 -22.54 4.81 -20.19
C ASN A 319 -21.56 5.96 -19.93
N GLY A 320 -21.30 6.75 -20.96
CA GLY A 320 -20.42 7.91 -20.88
C GLY A 320 -18.96 7.60 -20.94
N THR A 321 -18.13 8.55 -20.55
CA THR A 321 -16.66 8.44 -20.64
C THR A 321 -16.03 8.84 -19.32
N VAL A 322 -15.01 8.12 -18.93
CA VAL A 322 -14.18 8.44 -17.76
C VAL A 322 -12.71 8.54 -18.16
N ARG A 323 -11.96 9.32 -17.42
CA ARG A 323 -10.52 9.51 -17.60
C ARG A 323 -9.76 8.88 -16.45
N ASP A 324 -8.77 8.04 -16.76
CA ASP A 324 -7.81 7.55 -15.77
C ASP A 324 -6.85 8.70 -15.39
N VAL A 325 -6.85 9.06 -14.11
CA VAL A 325 -6.05 10.20 -13.62
C VAL A 325 -4.54 9.92 -13.62
N ARG A 326 -4.12 8.68 -13.82
CA ARG A 326 -2.71 8.27 -13.80
C ARG A 326 -2.01 8.52 -15.14
N ASN A 327 -2.72 8.31 -16.24
CA ASN A 327 -2.15 8.36 -17.60
C ASN A 327 -2.97 9.21 -18.58
N GLY A 328 -4.15 9.68 -18.16
CA GLY A 328 -5.05 10.48 -19.00
C GLY A 328 -5.87 9.66 -20.01
N GLU A 329 -5.78 8.33 -20.00
CA GLU A 329 -6.50 7.45 -20.92
C GLU A 329 -8.02 7.56 -20.70
N LEU A 330 -8.74 7.60 -21.82
CA LEU A 330 -10.20 7.63 -21.82
C LEU A 330 -10.77 6.23 -21.98
N THR A 331 -11.71 5.89 -21.08
CA THR A 331 -12.50 4.67 -21.18
C THR A 331 -13.95 5.02 -21.46
N VAL A 332 -14.52 4.44 -22.53
CA VAL A 332 -15.92 4.63 -22.90
C VAL A 332 -16.76 3.47 -22.39
N GLY A 333 -17.89 3.78 -21.77
CA GLY A 333 -18.82 2.81 -21.23
C GLY A 333 -19.50 1.95 -22.29
N ALA A 334 -19.96 0.76 -21.89
CA ALA A 334 -20.76 -0.14 -22.72
C ALA A 334 -22.09 -0.47 -22.01
N PRO A 335 -23.25 -0.19 -22.60
CA PRO A 335 -24.56 -0.32 -21.95
C PRO A 335 -24.88 -1.75 -21.46
N ASP A 336 -24.55 -2.76 -22.23
CA ASP A 336 -24.96 -4.15 -21.96
C ASP A 336 -24.21 -4.77 -20.78
N ALA A 337 -22.88 -4.88 -20.87
CA ALA A 337 -22.05 -5.54 -19.85
C ALA A 337 -21.33 -4.55 -18.92
N GLY A 338 -21.19 -3.30 -19.36
CA GLY A 338 -20.32 -2.31 -18.73
C GLY A 338 -18.83 -2.59 -18.98
N VAL A 339 -18.03 -1.55 -18.98
CA VAL A 339 -16.57 -1.65 -18.98
C VAL A 339 -16.07 -1.47 -17.57
N LEU A 340 -15.24 -2.37 -17.09
CA LEU A 340 -14.72 -2.30 -15.72
C LEU A 340 -13.71 -1.17 -15.56
N VAL A 341 -13.99 -0.26 -14.63
CA VAL A 341 -13.13 0.89 -14.31
C VAL A 341 -12.78 0.91 -12.83
N GLN A 342 -11.58 1.35 -12.52
CA GLN A 342 -11.15 1.57 -11.12
C GLN A 342 -11.62 2.94 -10.66
N THR A 343 -12.71 3.02 -9.90
CA THR A 343 -13.35 4.28 -9.51
C THR A 343 -12.45 5.21 -8.69
N CYS A 344 -11.45 4.69 -7.99
CA CYS A 344 -10.53 5.50 -7.18
C CYS A 344 -9.47 6.26 -8.01
N VAL A 345 -9.31 5.92 -9.29
CA VAL A 345 -8.34 6.52 -10.20
C VAL A 345 -8.99 6.99 -11.51
N SER A 346 -10.30 7.04 -11.54
CA SER A 346 -11.07 7.53 -12.68
C SER A 346 -11.89 8.75 -12.28
N THR A 347 -11.91 9.79 -13.13
CA THR A 347 -12.75 10.97 -13.03
C THR A 347 -13.72 10.99 -14.19
N ALA A 348 -14.84 11.69 -14.05
CA ALA A 348 -15.77 11.89 -15.16
C ALA A 348 -15.11 12.71 -16.28
N ALA A 349 -15.34 12.31 -17.52
CA ALA A 349 -15.00 13.06 -18.72
C ALA A 349 -16.30 13.34 -19.51
N GLY A 350 -17.19 14.09 -18.86
CA GLY A 350 -18.58 14.30 -19.26
C GLY A 350 -19.56 13.48 -18.41
N SER A 351 -20.81 13.37 -18.86
CA SER A 351 -21.82 12.56 -18.18
C SER A 351 -21.47 11.08 -18.22
N CYS A 352 -21.58 10.36 -17.09
CA CYS A 352 -21.34 8.93 -17.05
C CYS A 352 -22.22 8.19 -16.03
N GLU A 353 -22.35 6.86 -16.23
CA GLU A 353 -23.19 5.98 -15.41
C GLU A 353 -22.38 4.79 -14.87
N ILE A 354 -22.37 4.65 -13.56
CA ILE A 354 -21.66 3.59 -12.83
C ILE A 354 -22.68 2.63 -12.22
N ASP A 355 -22.48 1.32 -12.45
CA ASP A 355 -23.39 0.27 -11.98
C ASP A 355 -23.13 -0.06 -10.50
N ILE A 356 -23.76 0.67 -9.61
CA ILE A 356 -23.82 0.46 -8.18
C ILE A 356 -25.05 1.13 -7.55
#